data_4e83312fd70b53c2183e87a63c8fb480
#
_entry.id   4e83312fd70b53c2183e87a63c8fb480
#
_cell.length_a   1.000
_cell.length_b   1.000
_cell.length_c   1.000
_cell.angle_alpha   90.00
_cell.angle_beta   90.00
_cell.angle_gamma   90.00
#
_symmetry.space_group_name_H-M   'P 1'
#
loop_
_entity.id
_entity.type
_entity.pdbx_description
1 polymer ?
#
loop_
_entity_poly.entity_id
_entity_poly.type
_entity_poly.pdbx_seq_one_letter_code
_entity_poly.pdbx_strand_id
1 'polypeptide(L)'
;MPDLLIVNKENFEEKKKQFIEGGLNKIHILSDFDRTLTKTFVNGEKTLSLISELRRRNYISEDYTKAARALADKYHPIEINTSISSSERKKAMNEWWTKHFELLIKSGLNKKHLGQIIKEGIIQIREGASELLDFLHNHNIPLVIISSAGLGSDSIFIFFQKYKRMYKNIYIISNVYEWDKNGNAKRVKEPIIHCMNKDETVVKDYPQIFKKIKDRKNVLLLGDTIDDVDMVTGFDYKTLIKIGFLNENIEANLKA
;
A
#
# COMPACT_ATOMS: atom_id res chain seq x y z
N MET A 1 1.98 -13.57 -22.18
CA MET A 1 1.17 -13.47 -20.96
C MET A 1 2.15 -13.39 -19.81
N PRO A 2 1.92 -12.63 -18.76
CA PRO A 2 2.75 -12.73 -17.58
C PRO A 2 2.73 -14.18 -17.09
N ASP A 3 3.89 -14.68 -16.66
CA ASP A 3 4.00 -16.05 -16.15
C ASP A 3 3.19 -16.13 -14.84
N LEU A 4 2.12 -16.92 -14.85
CA LEU A 4 1.33 -17.21 -13.66
C LEU A 4 1.82 -18.50 -13.04
N LEU A 5 2.36 -18.41 -11.82
CA LEU A 5 2.71 -19.56 -11.02
C LEU A 5 1.61 -19.85 -9.99
N ILE A 6 1.08 -21.05 -10.00
CA ILE A 6 0.16 -21.56 -8.98
C ILE A 6 0.91 -22.62 -8.16
N VAL A 7 1.28 -22.27 -6.93
CA VAL A 7 2.12 -23.12 -6.05
C VAL A 7 1.43 -24.44 -5.72
N ASN A 8 0.11 -24.43 -5.49
CA ASN A 8 -0.69 -25.62 -5.25
C ASN A 8 -2.00 -25.53 -6.02
N LYS A 9 -2.04 -26.18 -7.19
CA LYS A 9 -3.18 -26.15 -8.11
C LYS A 9 -4.47 -26.71 -7.51
N GLU A 10 -4.38 -27.83 -6.79
CA GLU A 10 -5.54 -28.49 -6.17
C GLU A 10 -6.19 -27.58 -5.12
N ASN A 11 -5.39 -27.07 -4.19
CA ASN A 11 -5.85 -26.12 -3.18
C ASN A 11 -6.40 -24.83 -3.80
N PHE A 12 -5.80 -24.35 -4.89
CA PHE A 12 -6.28 -23.16 -5.59
C PHE A 12 -7.66 -23.41 -6.22
N GLU A 13 -7.87 -24.54 -6.91
CA GLU A 13 -9.16 -24.87 -7.53
C GLU A 13 -10.25 -25.07 -6.47
N GLU A 14 -9.93 -25.69 -5.33
CA GLU A 14 -10.86 -25.79 -4.20
C GLU A 14 -11.28 -24.41 -3.68
N LYS A 15 -10.32 -23.53 -3.42
CA LYS A 15 -10.60 -22.16 -2.97
C LYS A 15 -11.41 -21.37 -3.99
N LYS A 16 -11.06 -21.48 -5.27
CA LYS A 16 -11.79 -20.85 -6.38
C LYS A 16 -13.25 -21.32 -6.42
N LYS A 17 -13.50 -22.62 -6.22
CA LYS A 17 -14.84 -23.16 -6.10
C LYS A 17 -15.60 -22.54 -4.92
N GLN A 18 -14.96 -22.43 -3.76
CA GLN A 18 -15.57 -21.80 -2.57
C GLN A 18 -15.89 -20.32 -2.81
N PHE A 19 -15.06 -19.58 -3.56
CA PHE A 19 -15.35 -18.21 -3.96
C PHE A 19 -16.57 -18.12 -4.86
N ILE A 20 -16.67 -19.02 -5.86
CA ILE A 20 -17.82 -19.07 -6.80
C ILE A 20 -19.10 -19.42 -6.04
N GLU A 21 -19.09 -20.45 -5.22
CA GLU A 21 -20.24 -20.90 -4.43
C GLU A 21 -20.71 -19.85 -3.41
N GLY A 22 -19.76 -19.11 -2.83
CA GLY A 22 -20.05 -18.02 -1.89
C GLY A 22 -20.71 -16.82 -2.55
N GLY A 23 -20.44 -16.60 -3.83
CA GLY A 23 -20.92 -15.48 -4.61
C GLY A 23 -20.24 -14.15 -4.27
N LEU A 24 -20.44 -13.15 -5.11
CA LEU A 24 -19.76 -11.85 -5.05
C LEU A 24 -20.00 -11.09 -3.75
N ASN A 25 -21.14 -11.30 -3.10
CA ASN A 25 -21.49 -10.65 -1.83
C ASN A 25 -20.68 -11.16 -0.63
N LYS A 26 -19.93 -12.25 -0.78
CA LYS A 26 -19.05 -12.80 0.25
C LYS A 26 -17.58 -12.46 0.03
N ILE A 27 -17.27 -11.72 -1.01
CA ILE A 27 -15.91 -11.36 -1.40
C ILE A 27 -15.57 -9.94 -0.94
N HIS A 28 -14.37 -9.75 -0.42
CA HIS A 28 -13.70 -8.47 -0.35
C HIS A 28 -12.22 -8.62 -0.71
N ILE A 29 -11.59 -7.53 -1.08
CA ILE A 29 -10.19 -7.49 -1.47
C ILE A 29 -9.40 -6.69 -0.43
N LEU A 30 -8.27 -7.23 0.00
CA LEU A 30 -7.21 -6.50 0.70
C LEU A 30 -6.05 -6.32 -0.26
N SER A 31 -5.49 -5.14 -0.34
CA SER A 31 -4.39 -4.87 -1.28
C SER A 31 -3.39 -3.90 -0.68
N ASP A 32 -2.11 -4.18 -0.89
CA ASP A 32 -1.11 -3.12 -0.84
C ASP A 32 -1.25 -2.19 -2.06
N PHE A 33 -0.54 -1.07 -2.07
CA PHE A 33 -0.61 -0.08 -3.13
C PHE A 33 0.64 -0.04 -4.02
N ASP A 34 1.81 0.24 -3.41
CA ASP A 34 3.05 0.44 -4.15
C ASP A 34 3.53 -0.88 -4.76
N ARG A 35 3.79 -0.93 -6.08
CA ARG A 35 4.22 -2.12 -6.84
C ARG A 35 3.22 -3.30 -6.81
N THR A 36 2.06 -3.10 -6.21
CA THR A 36 0.91 -4.03 -6.22
C THR A 36 -0.16 -3.53 -7.20
N LEU A 37 -0.79 -2.39 -6.92
CA LEU A 37 -1.73 -1.73 -7.82
C LEU A 37 -1.02 -0.74 -8.77
N THR A 38 0.25 -0.44 -8.50
CA THR A 38 1.12 0.37 -9.35
C THR A 38 2.20 -0.48 -10.03
N LYS A 39 2.73 0.02 -11.16
CA LYS A 39 3.82 -0.64 -11.88
C LYS A 39 5.13 -0.52 -11.13
N THR A 40 5.93 -1.58 -11.17
CA THR A 40 7.31 -1.57 -10.67
C THR A 40 8.28 -0.96 -11.66
N PHE A 41 8.00 -1.10 -12.96
CA PHE A 41 8.83 -0.52 -14.02
C PHE A 41 7.97 0.31 -14.96
N VAL A 42 8.46 1.50 -15.32
CA VAL A 42 7.87 2.40 -16.31
C VAL A 42 8.98 2.80 -17.28
N ASN A 43 8.77 2.53 -18.58
CA ASN A 43 9.75 2.79 -19.64
C ASN A 43 11.13 2.13 -19.36
N GLY A 44 11.14 0.95 -18.74
CA GLY A 44 12.38 0.22 -18.40
C GLY A 44 13.07 0.70 -17.12
N GLU A 45 12.63 1.78 -16.51
CA GLU A 45 13.16 2.28 -15.25
C GLU A 45 12.32 1.81 -14.06
N LYS A 46 12.99 1.41 -12.97
CA LYS A 46 12.35 1.04 -11.71
C LYS A 46 11.68 2.26 -11.09
N THR A 47 10.38 2.14 -10.81
CA THR A 47 9.64 3.16 -10.09
C THR A 47 9.92 3.06 -8.59
N LEU A 48 10.01 4.20 -7.94
CA LEU A 48 10.10 4.31 -6.49
C LEU A 48 8.71 4.63 -5.92
N SER A 49 8.54 4.46 -4.60
CA SER A 49 7.35 4.95 -3.93
C SER A 49 7.21 6.49 -4.08
N LEU A 50 6.00 7.02 -3.97
CA LEU A 50 5.75 8.47 -4.10
C LEU A 50 6.63 9.32 -3.18
N ILE A 51 6.88 8.86 -1.94
CA ILE A 51 7.75 9.56 -1.00
C ILE A 51 9.23 9.53 -1.43
N SER A 52 9.66 8.44 -2.06
CA SER A 52 11.02 8.33 -2.59
C SER A 52 11.22 9.20 -3.82
N GLU A 53 10.20 9.33 -4.69
CA GLU A 53 10.22 10.27 -5.80
C GLU A 53 10.25 11.73 -5.32
N LEU A 54 9.48 12.06 -4.28
CA LEU A 54 9.53 13.38 -3.65
C LEU A 54 10.95 13.75 -3.22
N ARG A 55 11.67 12.81 -2.59
CA ARG A 55 13.08 13.00 -2.18
C ARG A 55 14.01 13.12 -3.39
N ARG A 56 13.87 12.22 -4.39
CA ARG A 56 14.79 12.14 -5.52
C ARG A 56 14.76 13.38 -6.39
N ARG A 57 13.59 13.97 -6.59
CA ARG A 57 13.36 15.07 -7.53
C ARG A 57 13.30 16.45 -6.88
N ASN A 58 13.63 16.54 -5.61
CA ASN A 58 13.76 17.83 -4.91
C ASN A 58 12.49 18.72 -4.96
N TYR A 59 11.31 18.10 -4.82
CA TYR A 59 10.03 18.85 -4.91
C TYR A 59 9.82 19.85 -3.77
N ILE A 60 10.47 19.67 -2.63
CA ILE A 60 10.34 20.58 -1.47
C ILE A 60 11.56 21.51 -1.42
N SER A 61 12.75 20.95 -1.09
CA SER A 61 14.01 21.68 -1.00
C SER A 61 15.22 20.72 -0.97
N GLU A 62 16.41 21.25 -1.29
CA GLU A 62 17.64 20.47 -1.17
C GLU A 62 17.94 20.04 0.27
N ASP A 63 17.67 20.91 1.25
CA ASP A 63 17.88 20.58 2.67
C ASP A 63 16.99 19.45 3.13
N TYR A 64 15.71 19.45 2.71
CA TYR A 64 14.83 18.31 2.94
C TYR A 64 15.41 17.04 2.30
N THR A 65 15.82 17.11 1.04
CA THR A 65 16.36 15.96 0.31
C THR A 65 17.57 15.34 1.01
N LYS A 66 18.53 16.19 1.46
CA LYS A 66 19.71 15.73 2.21
C LYS A 66 19.34 15.07 3.54
N ALA A 67 18.50 15.74 4.33
CA ALA A 67 18.07 15.22 5.62
C ALA A 67 17.26 13.92 5.50
N ALA A 68 16.36 13.83 4.52
CA ALA A 68 15.54 12.64 4.27
C ALA A 68 16.38 11.46 3.77
N ARG A 69 17.43 11.70 2.98
CA ARG A 69 18.41 10.66 2.60
C ARG A 69 19.17 10.15 3.81
N ALA A 70 19.67 11.04 4.68
CA ALA A 70 20.36 10.62 5.89
C ALA A 70 19.49 9.76 6.81
N LEU A 71 18.19 10.04 6.91
CA LEU A 71 17.25 9.17 7.61
C LEU A 71 17.12 7.81 6.93
N ALA A 72 16.98 7.78 5.61
CA ALA A 72 16.88 6.52 4.86
C ALA A 72 18.16 5.67 5.00
N ASP A 73 19.32 6.28 4.87
CA ASP A 73 20.62 5.60 5.01
C ASP A 73 20.81 5.00 6.41
N LYS A 74 20.27 5.64 7.45
CA LYS A 74 20.29 5.13 8.81
C LYS A 74 19.35 3.95 9.02
N TYR A 75 18.09 4.05 8.56
CA TYR A 75 17.04 3.13 8.98
C TYR A 75 16.74 2.02 7.97
N HIS A 76 16.95 2.25 6.69
CA HIS A 76 16.69 1.21 5.66
C HIS A 76 17.52 -0.07 5.85
N PRO A 77 18.81 -0.02 6.25
CA PRO A 77 19.55 -1.24 6.58
C PRO A 77 18.92 -2.03 7.75
N ILE A 78 18.28 -1.35 8.72
CA ILE A 78 17.57 -2.01 9.83
C ILE A 78 16.27 -2.64 9.33
N GLU A 79 15.55 -1.96 8.46
CA GLU A 79 14.29 -2.44 7.85
C GLU A 79 14.47 -3.80 7.19
N ILE A 80 15.53 -3.96 6.38
CA ILE A 80 15.77 -5.18 5.58
C ILE A 80 16.55 -6.27 6.31
N ASN A 81 17.10 -5.99 7.50
CA ASN A 81 17.95 -6.94 8.22
C ASN A 81 17.10 -7.92 9.04
N THR A 82 16.93 -9.14 8.53
CA THR A 82 16.20 -10.21 9.21
C THR A 82 16.89 -10.79 10.44
N SER A 83 18.19 -10.47 10.68
CA SER A 83 18.90 -10.87 11.89
C SER A 83 18.53 -10.01 13.12
N ILE A 84 17.92 -8.85 12.91
CA ILE A 84 17.39 -8.00 13.97
C ILE A 84 15.99 -8.49 14.34
N SER A 85 15.67 -8.51 15.64
CA SER A 85 14.35 -8.95 16.10
C SER A 85 13.22 -8.10 15.51
N SER A 86 12.06 -8.72 15.26
CA SER A 86 10.87 -8.02 14.72
C SER A 86 10.48 -6.83 15.61
N SER A 87 10.60 -6.97 16.94
CA SER A 87 10.30 -5.90 17.91
C SER A 87 11.24 -4.69 17.76
N GLU A 88 12.53 -4.94 17.60
CA GLU A 88 13.53 -3.86 17.41
C GLU A 88 13.36 -3.18 16.06
N ARG A 89 13.11 -3.97 15.00
CA ARG A 89 12.81 -3.43 13.66
C ARG A 89 11.54 -2.57 13.70
N LYS A 90 10.48 -3.03 14.33
CA LYS A 90 9.22 -2.28 14.49
C LYS A 90 9.45 -0.94 15.22
N LYS A 91 10.25 -0.94 16.30
CA LYS A 91 10.63 0.28 17.03
C LYS A 91 11.42 1.24 16.14
N ALA A 92 12.39 0.73 15.38
CA ALA A 92 13.19 1.53 14.47
C ALA A 92 12.33 2.14 13.33
N MET A 93 11.38 1.39 12.78
CA MET A 93 10.44 1.91 11.76
C MET A 93 9.55 3.01 12.33
N ASN A 94 9.02 2.84 13.53
CA ASN A 94 8.23 3.87 14.20
C ASN A 94 9.05 5.16 14.38
N GLU A 95 10.29 5.05 14.87
CA GLU A 95 11.21 6.19 15.03
C GLU A 95 11.51 6.85 13.68
N TRP A 96 11.79 6.07 12.64
CA TRP A 96 12.08 6.58 11.31
C TRP A 96 10.91 7.39 10.76
N TRP A 97 9.73 6.79 10.72
CA TRP A 97 8.54 7.42 10.15
C TRP A 97 8.13 8.68 10.94
N THR A 98 8.20 8.65 12.28
CA THR A 98 7.95 9.84 13.10
C THR A 98 8.88 10.99 12.70
N LYS A 99 10.20 10.74 12.69
CA LYS A 99 11.19 11.75 12.29
C LYS A 99 11.02 12.24 10.86
N HIS A 100 10.65 11.32 9.96
CA HIS A 100 10.45 11.69 8.56
C HIS A 100 9.22 12.58 8.38
N PHE A 101 8.12 12.29 9.07
CA PHE A 101 6.92 13.13 9.04
C PHE A 101 7.17 14.51 9.65
N GLU A 102 7.88 14.59 10.78
CA GLU A 102 8.29 15.87 11.35
C GLU A 102 9.16 16.67 10.38
N LEU A 103 10.11 16.02 9.71
CA LEU A 103 10.93 16.64 8.67
C LEU A 103 10.10 17.15 7.49
N LEU A 104 9.16 16.37 6.98
CA LEU A 104 8.26 16.77 5.89
C LEU A 104 7.45 18.01 6.25
N ILE A 105 6.86 18.02 7.45
CA ILE A 105 6.06 19.15 7.95
C ILE A 105 6.93 20.40 8.10
N LYS A 106 8.07 20.27 8.75
CA LYS A 106 9.03 21.37 8.96
C LYS A 106 9.54 21.94 7.63
N SER A 107 9.71 21.11 6.62
CA SER A 107 10.18 21.49 5.29
C SER A 107 9.08 22.06 4.39
N GLY A 108 7.83 22.16 4.88
CA GLY A 108 6.74 22.79 4.14
C GLY A 108 6.06 21.88 3.13
N LEU A 109 5.90 20.58 3.46
CA LEU A 109 5.07 19.70 2.63
C LEU A 109 3.69 20.32 2.40
N ASN A 110 3.25 20.36 1.15
CA ASN A 110 1.96 20.94 0.76
C ASN A 110 1.24 19.99 -0.22
N LYS A 111 -0.11 19.97 -0.19
CA LYS A 111 -0.95 19.18 -1.11
C LYS A 111 -0.59 19.35 -2.58
N LYS A 112 -0.11 20.52 -2.99
CA LYS A 112 0.34 20.78 -4.37
C LYS A 112 1.47 19.84 -4.80
N HIS A 113 2.38 19.46 -3.88
CA HIS A 113 3.48 18.55 -4.19
C HIS A 113 2.95 17.15 -4.53
N LEU A 114 1.90 16.66 -3.83
CA LEU A 114 1.24 15.39 -4.13
C LEU A 114 0.65 15.42 -5.54
N GLY A 115 -0.10 16.47 -5.85
CA GLY A 115 -0.71 16.66 -7.17
C GLY A 115 0.34 16.73 -8.30
N GLN A 116 1.46 17.43 -8.07
CA GLN A 116 2.53 17.58 -9.03
C GLN A 116 3.20 16.23 -9.35
N ILE A 117 3.65 15.49 -8.33
CA ILE A 117 4.27 14.16 -8.50
C ILE A 117 3.36 13.22 -9.29
N ILE A 118 2.07 13.19 -8.94
CA ILE A 118 1.11 12.30 -9.59
C ILE A 118 0.84 12.74 -11.03
N LYS A 119 0.76 14.06 -11.28
CA LYS A 119 0.55 14.60 -12.64
C LYS A 119 1.69 14.23 -13.59
N GLU A 120 2.92 14.23 -13.14
CA GLU A 120 4.10 13.89 -13.95
C GLU A 120 4.09 12.44 -14.47
N GLY A 121 3.28 11.55 -13.85
CA GLY A 121 3.05 10.20 -14.39
C GLY A 121 4.20 9.23 -14.21
N ILE A 122 5.10 9.51 -13.28
CA ILE A 122 6.23 8.64 -12.94
C ILE A 122 5.73 7.30 -12.41
N ILE A 123 4.68 7.35 -11.58
CA ILE A 123 4.00 6.16 -11.09
C ILE A 123 2.75 5.94 -11.92
N GLN A 124 2.60 4.72 -12.42
CA GLN A 124 1.49 4.33 -13.29
C GLN A 124 0.71 3.18 -12.67
N ILE A 125 -0.57 3.09 -13.04
CA ILE A 125 -1.42 1.96 -12.65
C ILE A 125 -0.92 0.68 -13.33
N ARG A 126 -0.95 -0.45 -12.61
CA ARG A 126 -0.54 -1.76 -13.13
C ARG A 126 -1.50 -2.22 -14.24
N GLU A 127 -0.96 -2.97 -15.20
CA GLU A 127 -1.78 -3.66 -16.19
C GLU A 127 -2.82 -4.57 -15.51
N GLY A 128 -4.06 -4.52 -15.97
CA GLY A 128 -5.17 -5.27 -15.40
C GLY A 128 -5.78 -4.65 -14.13
N ALA A 129 -5.08 -3.73 -13.44
CA ALA A 129 -5.63 -3.12 -12.23
C ALA A 129 -6.81 -2.19 -12.53
N SER A 130 -6.81 -1.51 -13.69
CA SER A 130 -7.95 -0.69 -14.11
C SER A 130 -9.21 -1.52 -14.28
N GLU A 131 -9.10 -2.64 -14.98
CA GLU A 131 -10.16 -3.59 -15.25
C GLU A 131 -10.67 -4.24 -13.95
N LEU A 132 -9.76 -4.58 -13.05
CA LEU A 132 -10.11 -5.07 -11.72
C LEU A 132 -10.93 -4.03 -10.95
N LEU A 133 -10.50 -2.78 -10.89
CA LEU A 133 -11.20 -1.71 -10.19
C LEU A 133 -12.61 -1.48 -10.76
N ASP A 134 -12.75 -1.48 -12.08
CA ASP A 134 -14.03 -1.35 -12.78
C ASP A 134 -14.95 -2.53 -12.46
N PHE A 135 -14.43 -3.76 -12.47
CA PHE A 135 -15.16 -4.97 -12.07
C PHE A 135 -15.65 -4.88 -10.62
N LEU A 136 -14.77 -4.54 -9.69
CA LEU A 136 -15.12 -4.42 -8.27
C LEU A 136 -16.18 -3.35 -8.03
N HIS A 137 -16.09 -2.23 -8.75
CA HIS A 137 -17.10 -1.16 -8.69
C HIS A 137 -18.47 -1.64 -9.17
N ASN A 138 -18.52 -2.25 -10.35
CA ASN A 138 -19.76 -2.71 -10.97
C ASN A 138 -20.49 -3.76 -10.13
N HIS A 139 -19.74 -4.54 -9.34
CA HIS A 139 -20.29 -5.60 -8.48
C HIS A 139 -20.37 -5.21 -7.00
N ASN A 140 -20.07 -3.97 -6.65
CA ASN A 140 -20.04 -3.47 -5.26
C ASN A 140 -19.16 -4.33 -4.32
N ILE A 141 -18.03 -4.83 -4.82
CA ILE A 141 -17.06 -5.58 -4.03
C ILE A 141 -16.11 -4.59 -3.34
N PRO A 142 -16.01 -4.58 -2.01
CA PRO A 142 -15.09 -3.70 -1.30
C PRO A 142 -13.62 -4.01 -1.62
N LEU A 143 -12.86 -2.97 -1.93
CA LEU A 143 -11.42 -2.99 -1.97
C LEU A 143 -10.89 -2.15 -0.80
N VAL A 144 -10.15 -2.77 0.10
CA VAL A 144 -9.44 -2.10 1.19
C VAL A 144 -7.96 -2.06 0.86
N ILE A 145 -7.43 -0.88 0.66
CA ILE A 145 -6.00 -0.65 0.41
C ILE A 145 -5.36 -0.33 1.75
N ILE A 146 -4.37 -1.13 2.15
CA ILE A 146 -3.58 -0.92 3.37
C ILE A 146 -2.16 -0.61 2.96
N SER A 147 -1.74 0.63 3.12
CA SER A 147 -0.45 1.11 2.62
C SER A 147 0.29 1.97 3.63
N SER A 148 1.59 1.76 3.74
CA SER A 148 2.51 2.62 4.49
C SER A 148 2.93 3.89 3.74
N ALA A 149 2.10 4.34 2.77
CA ALA A 149 2.44 5.49 1.93
C ALA A 149 2.89 6.71 2.74
N GLY A 150 4.12 7.15 2.50
CA GLY A 150 4.71 8.28 3.24
C GLY A 150 4.10 9.64 2.88
N LEU A 151 3.43 9.76 1.73
CA LEU A 151 2.63 10.93 1.37
C LEU A 151 1.16 10.80 1.76
N GLY A 152 0.83 9.71 2.48
CA GLY A 152 -0.47 9.48 3.08
C GLY A 152 -1.60 9.11 2.12
N SER A 153 -2.78 8.88 2.69
CA SER A 153 -3.98 8.47 1.97
C SER A 153 -4.40 9.46 0.87
N ASP A 154 -4.16 10.77 1.05
CA ASP A 154 -4.44 11.77 0.02
C ASP A 154 -3.69 11.50 -1.29
N SER A 155 -2.44 11.01 -1.24
CA SER A 155 -1.66 10.70 -2.43
C SER A 155 -2.26 9.54 -3.24
N ILE A 156 -2.72 8.48 -2.55
CA ILE A 156 -3.40 7.33 -3.16
C ILE A 156 -4.75 7.78 -3.75
N PHE A 157 -5.49 8.61 -3.03
CA PHE A 157 -6.75 9.17 -3.48
C PHE A 157 -6.58 9.96 -4.78
N ILE A 158 -5.62 10.92 -4.83
CA ILE A 158 -5.32 11.73 -6.02
C ILE A 158 -4.84 10.84 -7.18
N PHE A 159 -4.08 9.79 -6.89
CA PHE A 159 -3.65 8.83 -7.90
C PHE A 159 -4.84 8.17 -8.59
N PHE A 160 -5.79 7.60 -7.86
CA PHE A 160 -6.98 7.01 -8.47
C PHE A 160 -7.90 8.03 -9.13
N GLN A 161 -7.97 9.26 -8.63
CA GLN A 161 -8.69 10.35 -9.31
C GLN A 161 -8.10 10.65 -10.69
N LYS A 162 -6.76 10.67 -10.84
CA LYS A 162 -6.09 10.83 -12.14
C LYS A 162 -6.56 9.80 -13.16
N TYR A 163 -6.77 8.55 -12.73
CA TYR A 163 -7.26 7.46 -13.57
C TYR A 163 -8.80 7.39 -13.64
N LYS A 164 -9.52 8.33 -13.02
CA LYS A 164 -11.00 8.35 -12.91
C LYS A 164 -11.58 7.07 -12.30
N ARG A 165 -10.85 6.47 -11.35
CA ARG A 165 -11.19 5.19 -10.71
C ARG A 165 -11.22 5.26 -9.19
N MET A 166 -11.36 6.45 -8.61
CA MET A 166 -11.64 6.57 -7.18
C MET A 166 -13.13 6.29 -6.92
N TYR A 167 -13.47 5.02 -6.83
CA TYR A 167 -14.84 4.55 -6.65
C TYR A 167 -15.25 4.48 -5.18
N LYS A 168 -16.58 4.51 -4.93
CA LYS A 168 -17.17 4.49 -3.57
C LYS A 168 -16.93 3.20 -2.76
N ASN A 169 -16.53 2.12 -3.42
CA ASN A 169 -16.20 0.82 -2.82
C ASN A 169 -14.71 0.66 -2.54
N ILE A 170 -13.89 1.69 -2.76
CA ILE A 170 -12.48 1.73 -2.43
C ILE A 170 -12.30 2.44 -1.10
N TYR A 171 -11.64 1.78 -0.17
CA TYR A 171 -11.29 2.28 1.16
C TYR A 171 -9.78 2.31 1.29
N ILE A 172 -9.23 3.44 1.74
CA ILE A 172 -7.79 3.62 1.88
C ILE A 172 -7.47 3.75 3.37
N ILE A 173 -6.66 2.82 3.86
CA ILE A 173 -6.07 2.82 5.19
C ILE A 173 -4.58 3.12 5.01
N SER A 174 -4.15 4.29 5.41
CA SER A 174 -2.78 4.76 5.27
C SER A 174 -2.54 5.93 6.21
N ASN A 175 -1.31 6.45 6.26
CA ASN A 175 -1.02 7.66 7.02
C ASN A 175 -1.93 8.82 6.60
N VAL A 176 -2.41 9.60 7.56
CA VAL A 176 -3.35 10.70 7.31
C VAL A 176 -2.74 12.01 7.78
N TYR A 177 -2.53 12.93 6.86
CA TYR A 177 -2.10 14.29 7.17
C TYR A 177 -3.29 15.18 7.54
N GLU A 178 -3.10 16.03 8.51
CA GLU A 178 -3.94 17.22 8.70
C GLU A 178 -3.32 18.41 7.97
N TRP A 179 -4.13 19.07 7.18
CA TRP A 179 -3.71 20.19 6.35
C TRP A 179 -4.32 21.49 6.86
N ASP A 180 -3.59 22.60 6.75
CA ASP A 180 -4.16 23.90 6.97
C ASP A 180 -4.99 24.39 5.76
N LYS A 181 -5.59 25.56 5.88
CA LYS A 181 -6.41 26.17 4.81
C LYS A 181 -5.63 26.46 3.51
N ASN A 182 -4.31 26.54 3.59
CA ASN A 182 -3.42 26.80 2.45
C ASN A 182 -2.87 25.47 1.88
N GLY A 183 -3.26 24.32 2.42
CA GLY A 183 -2.80 22.99 2.01
C GLY A 183 -1.44 22.59 2.57
N ASN A 184 -0.90 23.29 3.58
CA ASN A 184 0.35 22.89 4.23
C ASN A 184 0.08 21.81 5.26
N ALA A 185 0.96 20.79 5.34
CA ALA A 185 0.89 19.74 6.33
C ALA A 185 1.18 20.30 7.73
N LYS A 186 0.32 19.95 8.70
CA LYS A 186 0.46 20.37 10.10
C LYS A 186 0.89 19.24 11.02
N ARG A 187 0.34 18.06 10.83
CA ARG A 187 0.68 16.85 11.57
C ARG A 187 0.20 15.62 10.82
N VAL A 188 0.72 14.47 11.20
CA VAL A 188 0.20 13.17 10.81
C VAL A 188 -0.60 12.60 11.97
N LYS A 189 -1.77 12.01 11.70
CA LYS A 189 -2.60 11.36 12.72
C LYS A 189 -1.98 10.04 13.16
N GLU A 190 -2.06 9.76 14.44
CA GLU A 190 -1.75 8.44 14.98
C GLU A 190 -2.91 7.45 14.73
N PRO A 191 -2.62 6.15 14.62
CA PRO A 191 -1.28 5.56 14.63
C PRO A 191 -0.55 5.76 13.30
N ILE A 192 0.79 5.88 13.35
CA ILE A 192 1.63 5.89 12.15
C ILE A 192 1.67 4.47 11.56
N ILE A 193 1.39 4.36 10.27
CA ILE A 193 1.40 3.09 9.53
C ILE A 193 2.74 2.94 8.80
N HIS A 194 3.43 1.82 9.04
CA HIS A 194 4.68 1.45 8.37
C HIS A 194 4.66 -0.05 7.96
N CYS A 195 5.68 -0.51 7.25
CA CYS A 195 5.72 -1.88 6.72
C CYS A 195 5.48 -2.99 7.76
N MET A 196 5.87 -2.77 9.01
CA MET A 196 5.81 -3.77 10.08
C MET A 196 4.56 -3.67 11.00
N ASN A 197 3.57 -2.86 10.65
CA ASN A 197 2.32 -2.76 11.41
C ASN A 197 1.07 -2.65 10.52
N LYS A 198 1.15 -3.19 9.31
CA LYS A 198 0.00 -3.32 8.39
C LYS A 198 -0.93 -4.48 8.77
N ASP A 199 -1.00 -4.85 10.04
CA ASP A 199 -1.83 -5.93 10.53
C ASP A 199 -3.28 -5.47 10.78
N GLU A 200 -4.12 -6.41 11.22
CA GLU A 200 -5.55 -6.22 11.49
C GLU A 200 -5.86 -5.09 12.48
N THR A 201 -4.95 -4.77 13.39
CA THR A 201 -5.18 -3.71 14.38
C THR A 201 -5.51 -2.39 13.68
N VAL A 202 -4.88 -2.16 12.52
CA VAL A 202 -5.11 -1.00 11.68
C VAL A 202 -6.55 -0.93 11.15
N VAL A 203 -7.17 -2.06 10.78
CA VAL A 203 -8.56 -2.06 10.26
C VAL A 203 -9.58 -1.87 11.38
N LYS A 204 -9.27 -2.35 12.59
CA LYS A 204 -10.13 -2.15 13.78
C LYS A 204 -10.29 -0.68 14.16
N ASP A 205 -9.26 0.13 13.88
CA ASP A 205 -9.32 1.59 14.07
C ASP A 205 -10.24 2.29 13.05
N TYR A 206 -10.73 1.53 12.05
CA TYR A 206 -11.66 2.03 11.02
C TYR A 206 -12.99 1.26 11.05
N PRO A 207 -13.83 1.40 12.10
CA PRO A 207 -15.06 0.61 12.27
C PRO A 207 -16.05 0.73 11.12
N GLN A 208 -16.06 1.86 10.40
CA GLN A 208 -16.89 2.06 9.21
C GLN A 208 -16.45 1.16 8.03
N ILE A 209 -15.14 0.88 7.89
CA ILE A 209 -14.59 -0.02 6.87
C ILE A 209 -14.85 -1.46 7.31
N PHE A 210 -14.51 -1.79 8.57
CA PHE A 210 -14.73 -3.11 9.13
C PHE A 210 -16.20 -3.57 8.97
N LYS A 211 -17.17 -2.69 9.23
CA LYS A 211 -18.59 -2.97 9.02
C LYS A 211 -18.93 -3.37 7.57
N LYS A 212 -18.17 -2.91 6.56
CA LYS A 212 -18.40 -3.23 5.15
C LYS A 212 -17.87 -4.60 4.76
N ILE A 213 -16.85 -5.10 5.46
CA ILE A 213 -16.14 -6.33 5.07
C ILE A 213 -16.36 -7.50 6.03
N LYS A 214 -16.76 -7.29 7.29
CA LYS A 214 -16.87 -8.31 8.35
C LYS A 214 -17.69 -9.56 7.98
N ASP A 215 -18.71 -9.40 7.12
CA ASP A 215 -19.60 -10.49 6.69
C ASP A 215 -19.17 -11.08 5.32
N ARG A 216 -18.04 -10.62 4.75
CA ARG A 216 -17.48 -11.06 3.48
C ARG A 216 -16.27 -11.93 3.74
N LYS A 217 -16.51 -13.22 3.96
CA LYS A 217 -15.52 -14.18 4.47
C LYS A 217 -14.59 -14.78 3.41
N ASN A 218 -14.78 -14.45 2.14
CA ASN A 218 -13.88 -14.84 1.05
C ASN A 218 -12.95 -13.66 0.74
N VAL A 219 -11.68 -13.82 1.07
CA VAL A 219 -10.69 -12.75 0.98
C VAL A 219 -9.71 -13.00 -0.15
N LEU A 220 -9.56 -12.03 -1.04
CA LEU A 220 -8.47 -11.99 -2.00
C LEU A 220 -7.45 -10.97 -1.50
N LEU A 221 -6.23 -11.44 -1.21
CA LEU A 221 -5.12 -10.63 -0.77
C LEU A 221 -4.15 -10.39 -1.93
N LEU A 222 -3.81 -9.12 -2.16
CA LEU A 222 -2.85 -8.68 -3.17
C LEU A 222 -1.67 -7.98 -2.48
N GLY A 223 -0.45 -8.39 -2.79
CA GLY A 223 0.77 -7.79 -2.25
C GLY A 223 2.00 -8.05 -3.11
N ASP A 224 3.08 -7.33 -2.88
CA ASP A 224 4.37 -7.54 -3.55
C ASP A 224 5.49 -7.96 -2.60
N THR A 225 5.23 -7.97 -1.30
CA THR A 225 6.15 -8.38 -0.25
C THR A 225 5.55 -9.47 0.63
N ILE A 226 6.43 -10.23 1.30
CA ILE A 226 5.99 -11.26 2.25
C ILE A 226 5.26 -10.66 3.46
N ASP A 227 5.64 -9.44 3.85
CA ASP A 227 5.03 -8.74 5.00
C ASP A 227 3.56 -8.35 4.72
N ASP A 228 3.13 -8.30 3.44
CA ASP A 228 1.74 -8.02 3.09
C ASP A 228 0.78 -9.18 3.50
N VAL A 229 1.33 -10.37 3.76
CA VAL A 229 0.55 -11.50 4.28
C VAL A 229 -0.07 -11.17 5.64
N ASP A 230 0.56 -10.32 6.42
CA ASP A 230 0.08 -9.91 7.74
C ASP A 230 -1.20 -9.05 7.68
N MET A 231 -1.52 -8.46 6.51
CA MET A 231 -2.76 -7.68 6.33
C MET A 231 -4.05 -8.48 6.60
N VAL A 232 -4.00 -9.82 6.56
CA VAL A 232 -5.15 -10.68 6.90
C VAL A 232 -5.12 -11.20 8.33
N THR A 233 -4.07 -10.88 9.10
CA THR A 233 -3.95 -11.36 10.48
C THR A 233 -5.09 -10.77 11.30
N GLY A 234 -5.87 -11.67 11.94
CA GLY A 234 -7.02 -11.34 12.78
C GLY A 234 -8.31 -11.07 12.03
N PHE A 235 -8.36 -11.13 10.67
CA PHE A 235 -9.63 -11.26 9.96
C PHE A 235 -10.18 -12.67 10.13
N ASP A 236 -11.44 -12.77 10.52
CA ASP A 236 -12.18 -14.03 10.49
C ASP A 236 -12.64 -14.29 9.05
N TYR A 237 -11.82 -15.01 8.28
CA TYR A 237 -12.13 -15.41 6.91
C TYR A 237 -12.44 -16.93 6.82
N LYS A 238 -13.29 -17.29 5.85
CA LYS A 238 -13.57 -18.69 5.49
C LYS A 238 -12.56 -19.18 4.45
N THR A 239 -12.31 -18.37 3.43
CA THR A 239 -11.42 -18.70 2.32
C THR A 239 -10.51 -17.53 2.00
N LEU A 240 -9.22 -17.81 1.88
CA LEU A 240 -8.19 -16.84 1.52
C LEU A 240 -7.43 -17.28 0.28
N ILE A 241 -7.44 -16.45 -0.76
CA ILE A 241 -6.54 -16.55 -1.91
C ILE A 241 -5.51 -15.42 -1.80
N LYS A 242 -4.23 -15.77 -1.87
CA LYS A 242 -3.12 -14.82 -1.85
C LYS A 242 -2.53 -14.70 -3.25
N ILE A 243 -2.34 -13.49 -3.73
CA ILE A 243 -1.67 -13.19 -5.01
C ILE A 243 -0.48 -12.30 -4.71
N GLY A 244 0.72 -12.84 -4.95
CA GLY A 244 1.99 -12.13 -4.83
C GLY A 244 2.47 -11.64 -6.19
N PHE A 245 2.91 -10.39 -6.27
CA PHE A 245 3.53 -9.83 -7.47
C PHE A 245 5.06 -9.90 -7.34
N LEU A 246 5.67 -10.89 -8.01
CA LEU A 246 7.12 -11.05 -8.07
C LEU A 246 7.71 -10.05 -9.07
N ASN A 247 8.01 -8.88 -8.60
CA ASN A 247 8.45 -7.77 -9.44
C ASN A 247 9.94 -7.83 -9.81
N GLU A 248 10.78 -8.41 -8.93
CA GLU A 248 12.23 -8.45 -9.05
C GLU A 248 12.78 -9.72 -8.39
N ASN A 249 14.02 -10.10 -8.76
CA ASN A 249 14.72 -11.26 -8.18
C ASN A 249 13.84 -12.51 -8.11
N ILE A 250 13.13 -12.79 -9.20
CA ILE A 250 12.07 -13.80 -9.28
C ILE A 250 12.53 -15.15 -8.72
N GLU A 251 13.72 -15.63 -9.13
CA GLU A 251 14.24 -16.93 -8.68
C GLU A 251 14.50 -16.99 -7.18
N ALA A 252 14.96 -15.89 -6.58
CA ALA A 252 15.22 -15.82 -5.14
C ALA A 252 13.90 -15.72 -4.35
N ASN A 253 12.99 -14.88 -4.82
CA ASN A 253 11.71 -14.63 -4.15
C ASN A 253 10.72 -15.80 -4.31
N LEU A 254 10.89 -16.67 -5.31
CA LEU A 254 10.10 -17.90 -5.44
C LEU A 254 10.44 -18.96 -4.39
N LYS A 255 11.60 -18.83 -3.73
CA LYS A 255 12.08 -19.79 -2.71
C LYS A 255 11.76 -19.34 -1.29
N ALA A 256 11.34 -18.11 -1.11
CA ALA A 256 10.94 -17.53 0.17
C ALA A 256 9.45 -17.75 0.44
#